data_064857abbd99e461dc9c34bb592fbbb8
#
_entry.id   064857abbd99e461dc9c34bb592fbbb8
#
_cell.length_a   1.000
_cell.length_b   1.000
_cell.length_c   1.000
_cell.angle_alpha   90.00
_cell.angle_beta   90.00
_cell.angle_gamma   90.00
#
_symmetry.space_group_name_H-M   'P 1'
#
loop_
_entity.id
_entity.type
_entity.pdbx_description
1 polymer ?
#
loop_
_entity_poly.entity_id
_entity_poly.type
_entity_poly.pdbx_seq_one_letter_code
_entity_poly.pdbx_strand_id
1 'polypeptide(L)'
;MKLKSTLVFSVALFSIFSVSEIFAQSTFENVHALFQAKCTAGCHSGGSPSGNLNLSGTTADVYNRLVNVNPTNPVALGKGYKRVTPGYPYYSFLMKKVNSGLDVHNDLETGEGNTMPNNVNTLTNVEKELIRQWIIWGAPDTGNVYNENLIVDFYNGPGIPEIQAPPTPEEEGREGYQVRFGPIFLEPGGEFEFFQPYNPKLSAAKEITEMKGIISPTSHHWVLREIDAAGVNGLGSAPADGSNMLTQAYVFQHSNYMGVWQFSGSIDLPQGTAIFQDSGDVLLLNLHIPNYSQDSIIAATGYYNIYTQDIGSGAVEMKTSLAAYGGTDPFLLNIPPTGQPFTLQNHFTMPGETWYFWTLQAHSHSRGTDYDMFYRNSDGTEGNQFYEGFYNADYTFNQGYYDYSHPPILKNDEFIEVDMSNGLIFEATWQNNTADTIPFGFTTQGEMFVTYFQYTTELPTSVEEKEKPVSNVDVYPNPSRDNINLSYTLKNTAHAVVELFNLTGSKVKTIVNSVQSAGKHLLKIKSAEEELAPGTYMVSVTVDGEVTTKKIVSLN
;
A
#
# COMPACT_ATOMS: atom_id res chain seq x y z
N MET A 1 42.19 -75.97 -24.32
CA MET A 1 41.60 -75.86 -22.98
C MET A 1 40.52 -74.78 -23.06
N LYS A 2 39.22 -75.15 -23.08
CA LYS A 2 38.09 -74.25 -23.31
C LYS A 2 37.56 -73.86 -21.93
N LEU A 3 37.62 -72.55 -21.59
CA LEU A 3 36.95 -72.01 -20.43
C LEU A 3 35.47 -71.74 -20.75
N LYS A 4 34.56 -72.32 -19.98
CA LYS A 4 33.13 -72.05 -20.02
C LYS A 4 32.87 -70.89 -19.07
N SER A 5 32.40 -69.79 -19.57
CA SER A 5 31.85 -68.67 -18.71
C SER A 5 30.37 -68.95 -18.40
N THR A 6 30.05 -69.05 -17.12
CA THR A 6 28.70 -69.21 -16.63
C THR A 6 28.15 -67.80 -16.39
N LEU A 7 27.11 -67.46 -17.14
CA LEU A 7 26.35 -66.17 -16.95
C LEU A 7 25.35 -66.35 -15.82
N VAL A 8 25.53 -65.62 -14.72
CA VAL A 8 24.58 -65.57 -13.64
C VAL A 8 23.59 -64.39 -13.91
N PHE A 9 22.33 -64.70 -14.18
CA PHE A 9 21.25 -63.75 -14.28
C PHE A 9 20.78 -63.38 -12.87
N SER A 10 21.09 -62.17 -12.39
CA SER A 10 20.49 -61.60 -11.20
C SER A 10 19.14 -60.96 -11.59
N VAL A 11 18.06 -61.55 -11.18
CA VAL A 11 16.72 -60.96 -11.27
C VAL A 11 16.61 -59.93 -10.16
N ALA A 12 16.70 -58.64 -10.49
CA ALA A 12 16.38 -57.56 -9.58
C ALA A 12 14.86 -57.46 -9.45
N LEU A 13 14.34 -57.80 -8.26
CA LEU A 13 12.94 -57.55 -7.89
C LEU A 13 12.77 -56.03 -7.69
N PHE A 14 12.19 -55.32 -8.66
CA PHE A 14 11.73 -53.94 -8.49
C PHE A 14 10.45 -53.99 -7.65
N SER A 15 10.57 -53.69 -6.36
CA SER A 15 9.43 -53.36 -5.53
C SER A 15 8.91 -51.98 -5.97
N ILE A 16 7.79 -51.95 -6.66
CA ILE A 16 7.04 -50.73 -6.92
C ILE A 16 6.48 -50.28 -5.58
N PHE A 17 7.20 -49.36 -4.92
CA PHE A 17 6.59 -48.55 -3.88
C PHE A 17 5.64 -47.62 -4.61
N SER A 18 4.35 -47.91 -4.54
CA SER A 18 3.31 -46.92 -4.77
C SER A 18 3.45 -45.87 -3.68
N VAL A 19 4.16 -44.78 -4.00
CA VAL A 19 4.05 -43.53 -3.24
C VAL A 19 2.60 -43.09 -3.48
N SER A 20 1.72 -43.35 -2.53
CA SER A 20 0.47 -42.63 -2.45
C SER A 20 0.86 -41.17 -2.25
N GLU A 21 0.71 -40.35 -3.27
CA GLU A 21 0.75 -38.90 -3.12
C GLU A 21 -0.32 -38.57 -2.08
N ILE A 22 0.13 -38.20 -0.87
CA ILE A 22 -0.73 -37.55 0.11
C ILE A 22 -1.00 -36.19 -0.52
N PHE A 23 -2.11 -36.06 -1.24
CA PHE A 23 -2.60 -34.76 -1.67
C PHE A 23 -2.86 -33.99 -0.38
N ALA A 24 -2.08 -32.94 -0.14
CA ALA A 24 -2.38 -32.01 0.92
C ALA A 24 -3.79 -31.46 0.67
N GLN A 25 -4.62 -31.45 1.70
CA GLN A 25 -5.99 -30.96 1.64
C GLN A 25 -5.97 -29.51 1.14
N SER A 26 -6.84 -29.16 0.18
CA SER A 26 -6.88 -27.80 -0.36
C SER A 26 -7.34 -26.79 0.72
N THR A 27 -6.98 -25.54 0.55
CA THR A 27 -7.42 -24.47 1.45
C THR A 27 -8.95 -24.46 1.62
N PHE A 28 -9.70 -24.64 0.53
CA PHE A 28 -11.17 -24.68 0.64
C PHE A 28 -11.69 -25.93 1.33
N GLU A 29 -11.05 -27.07 1.20
CA GLU A 29 -11.43 -28.27 1.97
C GLU A 29 -11.28 -28.03 3.47
N ASN A 30 -10.23 -27.33 3.92
CA ASN A 30 -10.05 -26.94 5.32
C ASN A 30 -11.15 -25.96 5.78
N VAL A 31 -11.46 -24.94 4.97
CA VAL A 31 -12.58 -24.02 5.24
C VAL A 31 -13.92 -24.77 5.29
N HIS A 32 -14.15 -25.70 4.36
CA HIS A 32 -15.36 -26.52 4.35
C HIS A 32 -15.45 -27.43 5.60
N ALA A 33 -14.36 -28.06 6.00
CA ALA A 33 -14.32 -28.86 7.24
C ALA A 33 -14.68 -28.01 8.48
N LEU A 34 -14.20 -26.76 8.52
CA LEU A 34 -14.57 -25.78 9.55
C LEU A 34 -16.09 -25.50 9.54
N PHE A 35 -16.69 -25.27 8.35
CA PHE A 35 -18.13 -25.08 8.23
C PHE A 35 -18.91 -26.31 8.69
N GLN A 36 -18.45 -27.52 8.33
CA GLN A 36 -19.07 -28.77 8.81
C GLN A 36 -19.08 -28.85 10.34
N ALA A 37 -17.96 -28.51 10.97
CA ALA A 37 -17.81 -28.62 12.43
C ALA A 37 -18.61 -27.55 13.19
N LYS A 38 -18.72 -26.32 12.67
CA LYS A 38 -19.21 -25.17 13.42
C LYS A 38 -20.56 -24.61 12.94
N CYS A 39 -20.95 -24.83 11.68
CA CYS A 39 -22.04 -24.09 11.04
C CYS A 39 -23.24 -24.99 10.62
N THR A 40 -23.04 -26.29 10.41
CA THR A 40 -24.10 -27.16 9.87
C THR A 40 -25.11 -27.60 10.91
N ALA A 41 -24.69 -27.87 12.14
CA ALA A 41 -25.55 -28.44 13.16
C ALA A 41 -26.74 -27.53 13.52
N GLY A 42 -27.93 -27.87 13.03
CA GLY A 42 -29.20 -27.18 13.32
C GLY A 42 -29.43 -25.85 12.60
N CYS A 43 -28.44 -25.36 11.83
CA CYS A 43 -28.53 -24.04 11.20
C CYS A 43 -28.38 -24.08 9.65
N HIS A 44 -27.20 -24.48 9.15
CA HIS A 44 -26.91 -24.45 7.73
C HIS A 44 -26.87 -25.84 7.08
N SER A 45 -27.86 -26.67 7.40
CA SER A 45 -28.04 -28.02 6.83
C SER A 45 -29.51 -28.36 6.61
N GLY A 46 -29.77 -29.46 5.87
CA GLY A 46 -31.13 -29.97 5.63
C GLY A 46 -31.92 -29.19 4.56
N GLY A 47 -33.25 -29.41 4.58
CA GLY A 47 -34.13 -28.89 3.52
C GLY A 47 -34.55 -27.44 3.68
N SER A 48 -34.35 -26.80 4.83
CA SER A 48 -34.66 -25.39 5.09
C SER A 48 -33.56 -24.72 5.90
N PRO A 49 -32.36 -24.59 5.30
CA PRO A 49 -31.21 -24.01 6.01
C PRO A 49 -31.38 -22.50 6.24
N SER A 50 -30.80 -22.00 7.32
CA SER A 50 -30.81 -20.57 7.66
C SER A 50 -30.26 -19.72 6.51
N GLY A 51 -30.95 -18.63 6.19
CA GLY A 51 -30.56 -17.76 5.09
C GLY A 51 -30.52 -18.45 3.72
N ASN A 52 -31.23 -19.56 3.56
CA ASN A 52 -31.21 -20.41 2.36
C ASN A 52 -29.77 -20.81 1.93
N LEU A 53 -28.88 -20.98 2.92
CA LEU A 53 -27.50 -21.38 2.70
C LEU A 53 -27.27 -22.76 3.36
N ASN A 54 -27.17 -23.80 2.54
CA ASN A 54 -26.81 -25.13 2.98
C ASN A 54 -25.27 -25.29 2.85
N LEU A 55 -24.61 -25.50 3.98
CA LEU A 55 -23.16 -25.74 4.08
C LEU A 55 -22.83 -27.24 4.25
N SER A 56 -23.83 -28.12 4.23
CA SER A 56 -23.63 -29.58 4.19
C SER A 56 -23.55 -30.09 2.74
N GLY A 57 -23.00 -31.28 2.57
CA GLY A 57 -22.80 -31.91 1.26
C GLY A 57 -21.33 -31.99 0.84
N THR A 58 -21.09 -32.17 -0.43
CA THR A 58 -19.71 -32.21 -0.96
C THR A 58 -19.06 -30.84 -0.96
N THR A 59 -17.72 -30.80 -0.98
CA THR A 59 -16.94 -29.56 -1.06
C THR A 59 -17.36 -28.73 -2.27
N ALA A 60 -17.51 -29.36 -3.44
CA ALA A 60 -17.96 -28.69 -4.67
C ALA A 60 -19.39 -28.09 -4.53
N ASP A 61 -20.32 -28.79 -3.90
CA ASP A 61 -21.67 -28.26 -3.67
C ASP A 61 -21.66 -27.01 -2.79
N VAL A 62 -20.86 -27.01 -1.73
CA VAL A 62 -20.75 -25.87 -0.80
C VAL A 62 -20.07 -24.70 -1.49
N TYR A 63 -18.99 -24.95 -2.24
CA TYR A 63 -18.31 -23.93 -3.04
C TYR A 63 -19.27 -23.19 -3.97
N ASN A 64 -20.04 -23.94 -4.77
CA ASN A 64 -21.00 -23.40 -5.74
C ASN A 64 -22.16 -22.63 -5.09
N ARG A 65 -22.44 -22.85 -3.80
CA ARG A 65 -23.44 -22.08 -3.03
C ARG A 65 -22.88 -20.83 -2.39
N LEU A 66 -21.55 -20.67 -2.33
CA LEU A 66 -20.88 -19.55 -1.69
C LEU A 66 -20.32 -18.54 -2.68
N VAL A 67 -19.46 -18.98 -3.60
CA VAL A 67 -18.65 -18.08 -4.43
C VAL A 67 -19.49 -17.42 -5.52
N ASN A 68 -19.44 -16.09 -5.57
CA ASN A 68 -20.19 -15.23 -6.49
C ASN A 68 -21.73 -15.34 -6.42
N VAL A 69 -22.27 -15.96 -5.35
CA VAL A 69 -23.70 -16.14 -5.14
C VAL A 69 -24.29 -14.99 -4.33
N ASN A 70 -25.45 -14.49 -4.73
CA ASN A 70 -26.17 -13.44 -4.02
C ASN A 70 -26.63 -13.93 -2.63
N PRO A 71 -26.49 -13.10 -1.57
CA PRO A 71 -27.13 -13.39 -0.29
C PRO A 71 -28.64 -13.23 -0.38
N THR A 72 -29.38 -13.89 0.51
CA THR A 72 -30.82 -13.72 0.63
C THR A 72 -31.21 -12.53 1.52
N ASN A 73 -30.26 -11.98 2.29
CA ASN A 73 -30.49 -10.78 3.07
C ASN A 73 -30.67 -9.57 2.14
N PRO A 74 -31.80 -8.83 2.19
CA PRO A 74 -32.10 -7.76 1.24
C PRO A 74 -31.18 -6.54 1.40
N VAL A 75 -30.71 -6.26 2.64
CA VAL A 75 -29.79 -5.15 2.89
C VAL A 75 -28.41 -5.44 2.27
N ALA A 76 -27.87 -6.63 2.53
CA ALA A 76 -26.61 -7.05 1.95
C ALA A 76 -26.67 -7.13 0.40
N LEU A 77 -27.81 -7.61 -0.15
CA LEU A 77 -28.03 -7.64 -1.59
C LEU A 77 -28.10 -6.22 -2.18
N GLY A 78 -28.79 -5.30 -1.50
CA GLY A 78 -28.89 -3.90 -1.91
C GLY A 78 -27.55 -3.17 -1.93
N LYS A 79 -26.62 -3.57 -1.07
CA LYS A 79 -25.23 -3.08 -1.05
C LYS A 79 -24.32 -3.76 -2.09
N GLY A 80 -24.85 -4.69 -2.89
CA GLY A 80 -24.09 -5.39 -3.93
C GLY A 80 -23.14 -6.48 -3.39
N TYR A 81 -23.31 -6.91 -2.13
CA TYR A 81 -22.51 -8.01 -1.60
C TYR A 81 -22.84 -9.34 -2.28
N LYS A 82 -21.86 -10.20 -2.38
CA LYS A 82 -22.03 -11.62 -2.63
C LYS A 82 -21.85 -12.39 -1.32
N ARG A 83 -22.24 -13.66 -1.28
CA ARG A 83 -21.90 -14.53 -0.14
C ARG A 83 -20.39 -14.58 0.03
N VAL A 84 -19.66 -14.81 -1.07
CA VAL A 84 -18.20 -14.67 -1.18
C VAL A 84 -17.88 -13.97 -2.48
N THR A 85 -17.11 -12.89 -2.41
CA THR A 85 -16.53 -12.17 -3.55
C THR A 85 -15.04 -12.50 -3.58
N PRO A 86 -14.54 -13.29 -4.56
CA PRO A 86 -13.12 -13.63 -4.65
C PRO A 86 -12.21 -12.40 -4.62
N GLY A 87 -11.16 -12.42 -3.82
CA GLY A 87 -10.23 -11.32 -3.63
C GLY A 87 -10.69 -10.23 -2.64
N TYR A 88 -11.99 -10.17 -2.30
CA TYR A 88 -12.55 -9.03 -1.57
C TYR A 88 -13.34 -9.45 -0.32
N PRO A 89 -12.68 -9.66 0.83
CA PRO A 89 -13.35 -10.05 2.08
C PRO A 89 -14.39 -9.01 2.53
N TYR A 90 -14.17 -7.72 2.26
CA TYR A 90 -15.06 -6.62 2.65
C TYR A 90 -16.36 -6.54 1.82
N TYR A 91 -16.37 -7.16 0.62
CA TYR A 91 -17.58 -7.35 -0.21
C TYR A 91 -18.17 -8.76 -0.08
N SER A 92 -17.62 -9.56 0.82
CA SER A 92 -18.07 -10.93 1.10
C SER A 92 -18.94 -10.96 2.34
N PHE A 93 -20.26 -11.17 2.15
CA PHE A 93 -21.21 -11.18 3.27
C PHE A 93 -20.92 -12.30 4.28
N LEU A 94 -20.34 -13.42 3.84
CA LEU A 94 -19.84 -14.45 4.74
C LEU A 94 -18.83 -13.87 5.75
N MET A 95 -17.87 -13.05 5.28
CA MET A 95 -16.86 -12.48 6.16
C MET A 95 -17.47 -11.55 7.20
N LYS A 96 -18.40 -10.66 6.80
CA LYS A 96 -19.16 -9.83 7.75
C LYS A 96 -19.90 -10.68 8.79
N LYS A 97 -20.49 -11.79 8.38
CA LYS A 97 -21.23 -12.70 9.28
C LYS A 97 -20.34 -13.36 10.32
N VAL A 98 -19.12 -13.75 9.98
CA VAL A 98 -18.20 -14.46 10.88
C VAL A 98 -17.20 -13.55 11.58
N ASN A 99 -17.17 -12.27 11.25
CA ASN A 99 -16.16 -11.30 11.70
C ASN A 99 -16.03 -11.22 13.23
N SER A 100 -17.12 -10.92 13.95
CA SER A 100 -17.22 -10.89 15.42
C SER A 100 -15.94 -10.45 16.15
N GLY A 101 -15.51 -9.20 15.92
CA GLY A 101 -14.35 -8.59 16.57
C GLY A 101 -12.98 -8.96 15.99
N LEU A 102 -12.92 -9.63 14.83
CA LEU A 102 -11.66 -9.77 14.11
C LEU A 102 -11.22 -8.44 13.51
N ASP A 103 -12.18 -7.69 12.94
CA ASP A 103 -11.98 -6.43 12.29
C ASP A 103 -13.20 -5.52 12.53
N VAL A 104 -12.99 -4.45 13.29
CA VAL A 104 -14.07 -3.54 13.73
C VAL A 104 -14.80 -2.83 12.57
N HIS A 105 -14.13 -2.62 11.45
CA HIS A 105 -14.71 -1.97 10.27
C HIS A 105 -15.44 -2.93 9.34
N ASN A 106 -15.45 -4.24 9.65
CA ASN A 106 -16.18 -5.24 8.90
C ASN A 106 -17.31 -5.88 9.71
N ASP A 107 -17.75 -5.24 10.75
CA ASP A 107 -18.88 -5.69 11.55
C ASP A 107 -20.21 -5.52 10.81
N LEU A 108 -21.22 -6.24 11.27
CA LEU A 108 -22.57 -6.18 10.71
C LEU A 108 -23.24 -4.84 11.01
N GLU A 109 -23.93 -4.34 10.03
CA GLU A 109 -24.72 -3.11 10.15
C GLU A 109 -26.22 -3.44 10.35
N THR A 110 -27.01 -2.39 10.64
CA THR A 110 -28.46 -2.51 10.86
C THR A 110 -29.13 -3.20 9.67
N GLY A 111 -29.89 -4.25 9.94
CA GLY A 111 -30.64 -5.02 8.93
C GLY A 111 -29.86 -6.17 8.30
N GLU A 112 -28.55 -6.29 8.55
CA GLU A 112 -27.75 -7.42 8.04
C GLU A 112 -27.92 -8.70 8.89
N GLY A 113 -28.61 -8.61 10.02
CA GLY A 113 -28.93 -9.73 10.92
C GLY A 113 -27.81 -10.02 11.92
N ASN A 114 -27.78 -11.23 12.49
CA ASN A 114 -26.86 -11.58 13.57
C ASN A 114 -25.52 -12.11 13.08
N THR A 115 -24.49 -12.01 13.92
CA THR A 115 -23.19 -12.68 13.74
C THR A 115 -23.33 -14.19 13.71
N MET A 116 -22.43 -14.86 13.03
CA MET A 116 -22.40 -16.33 12.89
C MET A 116 -21.04 -16.89 13.37
N PRO A 117 -21.04 -18.07 13.99
CA PRO A 117 -22.19 -18.85 14.45
C PRO A 117 -22.98 -18.13 15.58
N ASN A 118 -24.31 -18.16 15.47
CA ASN A 118 -25.19 -17.58 16.49
C ASN A 118 -25.50 -18.59 17.61
N ASN A 119 -24.47 -19.24 18.15
CA ASN A 119 -24.56 -20.25 19.22
C ASN A 119 -23.23 -20.28 20.00
N VAL A 120 -23.09 -21.30 20.88
CA VAL A 120 -21.88 -21.50 21.71
C VAL A 120 -20.62 -21.92 20.91
N ASN A 121 -20.76 -22.29 19.63
CA ASN A 121 -19.66 -22.73 18.77
C ASN A 121 -19.00 -21.55 18.07
N THR A 122 -18.52 -20.58 18.82
CA THR A 122 -17.83 -19.40 18.25
C THR A 122 -16.58 -19.80 17.48
N LEU A 123 -16.27 -19.03 16.44
CA LEU A 123 -15.00 -19.15 15.72
C LEU A 123 -13.89 -18.42 16.50
N THR A 124 -12.73 -19.05 16.59
CA THR A 124 -11.50 -18.39 17.03
C THR A 124 -11.02 -17.37 16.00
N ASN A 125 -10.13 -16.46 16.37
CA ASN A 125 -9.55 -15.51 15.40
C ASN A 125 -8.77 -16.23 14.32
N VAL A 126 -8.06 -17.32 14.64
CA VAL A 126 -7.40 -18.17 13.62
C VAL A 126 -8.42 -18.69 12.61
N GLU A 127 -9.53 -19.30 13.07
CA GLU A 127 -10.56 -19.85 12.18
C GLU A 127 -11.21 -18.79 11.27
N LYS A 128 -11.44 -17.58 11.80
CA LYS A 128 -11.95 -16.46 11.02
C LYS A 128 -10.92 -15.98 9.98
N GLU A 129 -9.66 -15.94 10.39
CA GLU A 129 -8.55 -15.52 9.53
C GLU A 129 -8.33 -16.51 8.38
N LEU A 130 -8.43 -17.80 8.61
CA LEU A 130 -8.35 -18.81 7.55
C LEU A 130 -9.42 -18.57 6.47
N ILE A 131 -10.65 -18.21 6.88
CA ILE A 131 -11.72 -17.86 5.94
C ILE A 131 -11.36 -16.55 5.20
N ARG A 132 -10.86 -15.53 5.92
CA ARG A 132 -10.48 -14.23 5.33
C ARG A 132 -9.37 -14.42 4.29
N GLN A 133 -8.33 -15.18 4.62
CA GLN A 133 -7.22 -15.46 3.74
C GLN A 133 -7.64 -16.26 2.50
N TRP A 134 -8.48 -17.28 2.66
CA TRP A 134 -9.05 -17.97 1.51
C TRP A 134 -9.73 -17.00 0.53
N ILE A 135 -10.49 -16.04 1.05
CA ILE A 135 -11.18 -15.03 0.22
C ILE A 135 -10.18 -14.07 -0.42
N ILE A 136 -9.20 -13.54 0.34
CA ILE A 136 -8.16 -12.63 -0.18
C ILE A 136 -7.43 -13.25 -1.36
N TRP A 137 -7.05 -14.50 -1.26
CA TRP A 137 -6.33 -15.22 -2.31
C TRP A 137 -7.22 -15.79 -3.41
N GLY A 138 -8.39 -15.18 -3.65
CA GLY A 138 -9.25 -15.45 -4.78
C GLY A 138 -10.30 -16.53 -4.56
N ALA A 139 -10.47 -17.02 -3.35
CA ALA A 139 -11.44 -18.05 -2.97
C ALA A 139 -11.44 -19.26 -3.94
N PRO A 140 -10.30 -19.90 -4.24
CA PRO A 140 -10.27 -21.03 -5.16
C PRO A 140 -10.92 -22.28 -4.55
N ASP A 141 -11.40 -23.17 -5.40
CA ASP A 141 -11.99 -24.46 -5.01
C ASP A 141 -10.94 -25.56 -4.78
N THR A 142 -9.74 -25.37 -5.31
CA THR A 142 -8.63 -26.34 -5.27
C THR A 142 -7.30 -25.65 -4.96
N GLY A 143 -6.32 -26.43 -4.54
CA GLY A 143 -4.97 -25.95 -4.22
C GLY A 143 -4.85 -25.25 -2.86
N ASN A 144 -3.62 -25.03 -2.44
CA ASN A 144 -3.27 -24.27 -1.24
C ASN A 144 -2.79 -22.89 -1.64
N VAL A 145 -3.44 -21.85 -1.13
CA VAL A 145 -3.18 -20.46 -1.52
C VAL A 145 -2.48 -19.64 -0.44
N TYR A 146 -2.33 -20.17 0.77
CA TYR A 146 -1.56 -19.54 1.84
C TYR A 146 -1.02 -20.59 2.83
N ASN A 147 -0.09 -20.19 3.67
CA ASN A 147 0.48 -21.03 4.73
C ASN A 147 -0.36 -20.91 6.02
N GLU A 148 -1.17 -21.94 6.33
CA GLU A 148 -2.01 -21.94 7.54
C GLU A 148 -1.18 -21.87 8.83
N ASN A 149 -0.01 -22.51 8.87
CA ASN A 149 0.86 -22.47 10.04
C ASN A 149 1.31 -21.05 10.37
N LEU A 150 1.58 -20.23 9.35
CA LEU A 150 1.96 -18.83 9.53
C LEU A 150 0.87 -18.03 10.27
N ILE A 151 -0.41 -18.28 9.96
CA ILE A 151 -1.53 -17.65 10.65
C ILE A 151 -1.63 -18.16 12.10
N VAL A 152 -1.50 -19.47 12.30
CA VAL A 152 -1.51 -20.07 13.65
C VAL A 152 -0.38 -19.52 14.50
N ASP A 153 0.82 -19.42 13.95
CA ASP A 153 2.01 -18.91 14.62
C ASP A 153 1.88 -17.42 14.95
N PHE A 154 1.28 -16.64 14.05
CA PHE A 154 0.99 -15.21 14.30
C PHE A 154 0.10 -15.02 15.54
N TYR A 155 -0.99 -15.79 15.66
CA TYR A 155 -1.94 -15.65 16.78
C TYR A 155 -1.43 -16.26 18.10
N ASN A 156 -0.44 -17.15 18.05
CA ASN A 156 0.14 -17.81 19.23
C ASN A 156 1.53 -17.28 19.62
N GLY A 157 2.16 -16.46 18.77
CA GLY A 157 3.51 -15.95 18.93
C GLY A 157 3.61 -14.42 18.97
N PRO A 158 4.81 -13.87 18.82
CA PRO A 158 5.04 -12.43 18.70
C PRO A 158 4.65 -11.98 17.29
N GLY A 159 3.37 -11.65 17.08
CA GLY A 159 2.86 -11.07 15.84
C GLY A 159 2.85 -9.55 15.87
N ILE A 160 3.24 -8.90 14.80
CA ILE A 160 3.03 -7.46 14.58
C ILE A 160 1.65 -7.29 13.95
N PRO A 161 0.67 -6.71 14.67
CA PRO A 161 -0.72 -6.69 14.23
C PRO A 161 -0.94 -5.74 13.05
N GLU A 162 -2.11 -5.87 12.43
CA GLU A 162 -2.64 -4.94 11.45
C GLU A 162 -2.60 -3.51 11.98
N ILE A 163 -2.33 -2.54 11.10
CA ILE A 163 -2.55 -1.13 11.43
C ILE A 163 -4.05 -0.88 11.61
N GLN A 164 -4.39 0.02 12.52
CA GLN A 164 -5.77 0.39 12.73
C GLN A 164 -6.32 1.14 11.50
N ALA A 165 -7.50 0.74 11.03
CA ALA A 165 -8.17 1.44 9.95
C ALA A 165 -8.47 2.90 10.34
N PRO A 166 -8.12 3.87 9.48
CA PRO A 166 -8.52 5.25 9.68
C PRO A 166 -10.02 5.42 9.42
N PRO A 167 -10.64 6.52 9.91
CA PRO A 167 -11.98 6.87 9.47
C PRO A 167 -12.08 6.92 7.94
N THR A 168 -13.21 6.48 7.39
CA THR A 168 -13.49 6.62 5.96
C THR A 168 -13.80 8.07 5.60
N PRO A 169 -13.72 8.47 4.32
CA PRO A 169 -14.16 9.81 3.90
C PRO A 169 -15.59 10.14 4.34
N GLU A 170 -16.52 9.20 4.29
CA GLU A 170 -17.90 9.38 4.76
C GLU A 170 -17.98 9.64 6.27
N GLU A 171 -17.21 8.90 7.07
CA GLU A 171 -17.13 9.12 8.53
C GLU A 171 -16.49 10.46 8.88
N GLU A 172 -15.62 10.99 8.02
CA GLU A 172 -15.06 12.35 8.12
C GLU A 172 -16.03 13.44 7.59
N GLY A 173 -17.21 13.06 7.08
CA GLY A 173 -18.18 13.97 6.48
C GLY A 173 -17.77 14.51 5.11
N ARG A 174 -16.89 13.82 4.40
CA ARG A 174 -16.36 14.16 3.08
C ARG A 174 -16.85 13.18 2.04
N GLU A 175 -16.99 13.63 0.81
CA GLU A 175 -17.26 12.73 -0.31
C GLU A 175 -16.01 11.94 -0.68
N GLY A 176 -16.18 10.65 -0.99
CA GLY A 176 -15.07 9.78 -1.35
C GLY A 176 -15.31 8.33 -0.98
N TYR A 177 -14.26 7.55 -1.06
CA TYR A 177 -14.29 6.13 -0.72
C TYR A 177 -12.97 5.66 -0.14
N GLN A 178 -13.01 4.58 0.63
CA GLN A 178 -11.82 3.94 1.17
C GLN A 178 -11.54 2.64 0.41
N VAL A 179 -10.29 2.49 -0.02
CA VAL A 179 -9.73 1.25 -0.52
C VAL A 179 -8.93 0.60 0.59
N ARG A 180 -9.18 -0.66 0.85
CA ARG A 180 -8.45 -1.44 1.85
C ARG A 180 -7.78 -2.63 1.22
N PHE A 181 -6.59 -2.92 1.73
CA PHE A 181 -5.79 -4.06 1.35
C PHE A 181 -5.34 -4.87 2.57
N GLY A 182 -5.23 -6.20 2.41
CA GLY A 182 -4.71 -7.10 3.41
C GLY A 182 -5.75 -7.59 4.45
N PRO A 183 -5.27 -8.16 5.58
CA PRO A 183 -3.86 -8.38 5.87
C PRO A 183 -3.23 -9.47 5.00
N ILE A 184 -1.95 -9.29 4.70
CA ILE A 184 -1.09 -10.37 4.20
C ILE A 184 -0.10 -10.71 5.31
N PHE A 185 0.07 -12.00 5.59
CA PHE A 185 0.99 -12.47 6.60
C PHE A 185 2.36 -12.76 6.00
N LEU A 186 3.41 -12.18 6.60
CA LEU A 186 4.80 -12.35 6.17
C LEU A 186 5.64 -12.88 7.32
N GLU A 187 6.38 -13.93 7.05
CA GLU A 187 7.36 -14.49 7.98
C GLU A 187 8.53 -13.52 8.22
N PRO A 188 9.29 -13.69 9.32
CA PRO A 188 10.50 -12.91 9.58
C PRO A 188 11.48 -12.99 8.40
N GLY A 189 11.98 -11.83 7.94
CA GLY A 189 12.85 -11.73 6.78
C GLY A 189 12.17 -11.99 5.42
N GLY A 190 10.85 -12.21 5.41
CA GLY A 190 10.08 -12.38 4.17
C GLY A 190 9.89 -11.04 3.44
N GLU A 191 9.73 -11.11 2.14
CA GLU A 191 9.45 -9.97 1.28
C GLU A 191 8.38 -10.36 0.27
N PHE A 192 7.44 -9.47 0.00
CA PHE A 192 6.37 -9.71 -0.94
C PHE A 192 6.05 -8.47 -1.77
N GLU A 193 5.97 -8.66 -3.07
CA GLU A 193 5.48 -7.69 -4.05
C GLU A 193 4.26 -8.27 -4.74
N PHE A 194 3.16 -7.50 -4.85
CA PHE A 194 1.99 -7.98 -5.55
C PHE A 194 1.13 -6.85 -6.14
N PHE A 195 0.25 -7.27 -7.04
CA PHE A 195 -0.72 -6.42 -7.73
C PHE A 195 -2.12 -6.96 -7.53
N GLN A 196 -3.08 -6.09 -7.16
CA GLN A 196 -4.48 -6.48 -7.04
C GLN A 196 -5.41 -5.43 -7.64
N PRO A 197 -6.22 -5.77 -8.66
CA PRO A 197 -7.26 -4.89 -9.16
C PRO A 197 -8.33 -4.63 -8.11
N TYR A 198 -8.83 -3.39 -8.05
CA TYR A 198 -9.91 -2.97 -7.17
C TYR A 198 -10.89 -2.08 -7.92
N ASN A 199 -12.16 -2.50 -8.00
CA ASN A 199 -13.21 -1.71 -8.61
C ASN A 199 -13.96 -0.90 -7.53
N PRO A 200 -13.87 0.44 -7.52
CA PRO A 200 -14.55 1.28 -6.54
C PRO A 200 -16.08 1.33 -6.75
N LYS A 201 -16.58 0.81 -7.88
CA LYS A 201 -18.01 0.78 -8.24
C LYS A 201 -18.65 2.17 -8.23
N LEU A 202 -17.94 3.15 -8.77
CA LEU A 202 -18.46 4.51 -8.89
C LEU A 202 -19.73 4.54 -9.73
N SER A 203 -20.75 5.27 -9.28
CA SER A 203 -22.01 5.46 -10.01
C SER A 203 -21.92 6.52 -11.11
N ALA A 204 -20.93 7.39 -11.05
CA ALA A 204 -20.64 8.47 -12.02
C ALA A 204 -19.14 8.79 -11.98
N ALA A 205 -18.65 9.48 -13.00
CA ALA A 205 -17.29 10.01 -13.01
C ALA A 205 -17.09 11.04 -11.88
N LYS A 206 -15.88 11.10 -11.35
CA LYS A 206 -15.50 11.96 -10.22
C LYS A 206 -14.18 12.68 -10.48
N GLU A 207 -14.01 13.79 -9.80
CA GLU A 207 -12.74 14.49 -9.65
C GLU A 207 -12.12 14.11 -8.31
N ILE A 208 -10.95 13.50 -8.31
CA ILE A 208 -10.17 13.20 -7.10
C ILE A 208 -9.38 14.46 -6.74
N THR A 209 -9.56 14.96 -5.53
CA THR A 209 -8.91 16.18 -5.03
C THR A 209 -7.81 15.89 -4.01
N GLU A 210 -7.90 14.77 -3.33
CA GLU A 210 -6.94 14.33 -2.33
C GLU A 210 -6.92 12.80 -2.28
N MET A 211 -5.74 12.24 -2.08
CA MET A 211 -5.54 10.82 -1.79
C MET A 211 -4.70 10.68 -0.53
N LYS A 212 -5.14 9.91 0.45
CA LYS A 212 -4.40 9.66 1.68
C LYS A 212 -4.10 8.18 1.82
N GLY A 213 -2.81 7.86 1.81
CA GLY A 213 -2.32 6.51 2.08
C GLY A 213 -2.00 6.32 3.56
N ILE A 214 -2.49 5.24 4.15
CA ILE A 214 -2.13 4.78 5.49
C ILE A 214 -1.61 3.36 5.35
N ILE A 215 -0.30 3.20 5.45
CA ILE A 215 0.39 1.96 5.10
C ILE A 215 1.14 1.40 6.31
N SER A 216 1.38 0.09 6.29
CA SER A 216 2.19 -0.56 7.33
C SER A 216 3.58 0.09 7.43
N PRO A 217 4.10 0.37 8.63
CA PRO A 217 5.40 1.02 8.80
C PRO A 217 6.58 0.27 8.18
N THR A 218 6.44 -1.02 7.95
CA THR A 218 7.46 -1.86 7.32
C THR A 218 7.37 -1.87 5.79
N SER A 219 6.36 -1.22 5.21
CA SER A 219 6.19 -1.18 3.75
C SER A 219 7.31 -0.39 3.08
N HIS A 220 7.82 -0.90 1.96
CA HIS A 220 8.80 -0.20 1.16
C HIS A 220 8.13 0.90 0.33
N HIS A 221 7.12 0.55 -0.45
CA HIS A 221 6.23 1.50 -1.13
C HIS A 221 4.86 0.89 -1.38
N TRP A 222 3.89 1.76 -1.54
CA TRP A 222 2.58 1.43 -2.06
C TRP A 222 2.27 2.35 -3.23
N VAL A 223 1.91 1.76 -4.36
CA VAL A 223 1.59 2.51 -5.58
C VAL A 223 0.13 2.26 -5.92
N LEU A 224 -0.61 3.33 -6.11
CA LEU A 224 -1.94 3.29 -6.68
C LEU A 224 -1.83 3.55 -8.18
N ARG A 225 -2.48 2.69 -8.96
CA ARG A 225 -2.53 2.78 -10.40
C ARG A 225 -3.98 2.69 -10.88
N GLU A 226 -4.21 3.11 -12.09
CA GLU A 226 -5.40 2.81 -12.85
C GLU A 226 -5.06 1.70 -13.86
N ILE A 227 -5.95 0.73 -14.04
CA ILE A 227 -5.72 -0.42 -14.92
C ILE A 227 -6.85 -0.56 -15.94
N ASP A 228 -6.51 -0.82 -17.19
CA ASP A 228 -7.48 -1.05 -18.25
C ASP A 228 -8.22 -2.39 -18.09
N ALA A 229 -9.31 -2.55 -18.84
CA ALA A 229 -10.16 -3.75 -18.74
C ALA A 229 -9.41 -5.04 -19.15
N ALA A 230 -8.44 -4.96 -20.05
CA ALA A 230 -7.65 -6.12 -20.44
C ALA A 230 -6.72 -6.54 -19.30
N GLY A 231 -6.11 -5.58 -18.63
CA GLY A 231 -5.28 -5.79 -17.45
C GLY A 231 -6.05 -6.44 -16.30
N VAL A 232 -7.26 -5.96 -16.02
CA VAL A 232 -8.14 -6.57 -15.01
C VAL A 232 -8.44 -8.03 -15.33
N ASN A 233 -8.76 -8.34 -16.60
CA ASN A 233 -9.07 -9.70 -17.01
C ASN A 233 -7.85 -10.65 -16.91
N GLY A 234 -6.65 -10.15 -17.16
CA GLY A 234 -5.43 -10.96 -17.11
C GLY A 234 -4.91 -11.20 -15.70
N LEU A 235 -5.02 -10.21 -14.80
CA LEU A 235 -4.59 -10.36 -13.41
C LEU A 235 -5.60 -11.13 -12.55
N GLY A 236 -6.89 -11.01 -12.85
CA GLY A 236 -7.95 -11.56 -12.02
C GLY A 236 -8.16 -10.74 -10.72
N SER A 237 -8.84 -11.33 -9.74
CA SER A 237 -9.23 -10.66 -8.49
C SER A 237 -8.32 -10.97 -7.28
N ALA A 238 -7.51 -12.02 -7.37
CA ALA A 238 -6.52 -12.38 -6.35
C ALA A 238 -5.27 -11.51 -6.45
N PRO A 239 -4.50 -11.34 -5.36
CA PRO A 239 -3.18 -10.75 -5.44
C PRO A 239 -2.29 -11.53 -6.42
N ALA A 240 -1.81 -10.86 -7.46
CA ALA A 240 -0.89 -11.43 -8.44
C ALA A 240 0.56 -11.20 -7.99
N ASP A 241 1.39 -12.23 -8.10
CA ASP A 241 2.80 -12.18 -7.71
C ASP A 241 3.57 -11.14 -8.53
N GLY A 242 4.01 -10.08 -7.87
CA GLY A 242 4.79 -8.99 -8.44
C GLY A 242 6.26 -9.33 -8.66
N SER A 243 6.78 -10.41 -8.09
CA SER A 243 8.14 -10.87 -8.36
C SER A 243 8.26 -11.55 -9.74
N ASN A 244 7.12 -11.96 -10.34
CA ASN A 244 7.07 -12.60 -11.64
C ASN A 244 7.22 -11.57 -12.78
N MET A 245 8.28 -11.71 -13.59
CA MET A 245 8.58 -10.80 -14.72
C MET A 245 7.43 -10.67 -15.72
N LEU A 246 6.65 -11.73 -15.96
CA LEU A 246 5.50 -11.66 -16.88
C LEU A 246 4.37 -10.80 -16.28
N THR A 247 4.11 -10.92 -14.97
CA THR A 247 3.16 -10.06 -14.26
C THR A 247 3.61 -8.60 -14.33
N GLN A 248 4.88 -8.33 -14.11
CA GLN A 248 5.46 -6.99 -14.16
C GLN A 248 5.29 -6.35 -15.55
N ALA A 249 5.72 -7.04 -16.59
CA ALA A 249 5.60 -6.59 -17.97
C ALA A 249 4.12 -6.32 -18.35
N TYR A 250 3.23 -7.20 -17.90
CA TYR A 250 1.80 -7.06 -18.12
C TYR A 250 1.22 -5.81 -17.44
N VAL A 251 1.60 -5.56 -16.18
CA VAL A 251 1.17 -4.37 -15.43
C VAL A 251 1.66 -3.09 -16.09
N PHE A 252 2.91 -3.03 -16.52
CA PHE A 252 3.44 -1.86 -17.24
C PHE A 252 2.69 -1.55 -18.54
N GLN A 253 2.25 -2.58 -19.24
CA GLN A 253 1.52 -2.42 -20.49
C GLN A 253 0.07 -1.94 -20.29
N HIS A 254 -0.56 -2.30 -19.17
CA HIS A 254 -1.99 -2.17 -18.96
C HIS A 254 -2.39 -1.19 -17.85
N SER A 255 -1.43 -0.54 -17.19
CA SER A 255 -1.74 0.37 -16.10
C SER A 255 -1.00 1.69 -16.17
N ASN A 256 -1.68 2.74 -15.66
CA ASN A 256 -1.11 4.06 -15.46
C ASN A 256 -0.88 4.32 -13.96
N TYR A 257 0.15 5.09 -13.65
CA TYR A 257 0.45 5.53 -12.30
C TYR A 257 -0.55 6.61 -11.84
N MET A 258 -0.95 6.60 -10.58
CA MET A 258 -1.78 7.64 -9.95
C MET A 258 -1.10 8.30 -8.76
N GLY A 259 -0.48 7.51 -7.88
CA GLY A 259 0.20 8.02 -6.71
C GLY A 259 1.09 6.97 -6.06
N VAL A 260 2.12 7.42 -5.34
CA VAL A 260 3.01 6.56 -4.58
C VAL A 260 3.13 7.05 -3.14
N TRP A 261 3.17 6.12 -2.22
CA TRP A 261 3.40 6.35 -0.80
C TRP A 261 4.58 5.49 -0.35
N GLN A 262 5.55 6.13 0.25
CA GLN A 262 6.64 5.47 0.96
C GLN A 262 6.39 5.54 2.47
N PHE A 263 5.56 6.49 2.89
CA PHE A 263 5.08 6.67 4.26
C PHE A 263 3.58 6.94 4.23
N SER A 264 2.91 6.73 5.35
CA SER A 264 1.54 7.22 5.51
C SER A 264 1.49 8.74 5.36
N GLY A 265 0.57 9.22 4.53
CA GLY A 265 0.43 10.65 4.27
C GLY A 265 -0.57 10.97 3.18
N SER A 266 -0.81 12.26 2.97
CA SER A 266 -1.73 12.77 1.97
C SER A 266 -1.00 13.29 0.73
N ILE A 267 -1.60 13.05 -0.42
CA ILE A 267 -1.33 13.71 -1.68
C ILE A 267 -2.49 14.69 -1.88
N ASP A 268 -2.31 15.92 -1.37
CA ASP A 268 -3.27 17.02 -1.54
C ASP A 268 -2.95 17.70 -2.86
N LEU A 269 -3.83 17.57 -3.84
CA LEU A 269 -3.60 18.20 -5.15
C LEU A 269 -3.67 19.72 -5.04
N PRO A 270 -2.91 20.47 -5.86
CA PRO A 270 -3.00 21.92 -5.92
C PRO A 270 -4.42 22.37 -6.20
N GLN A 271 -4.81 23.48 -5.57
CA GLN A 271 -6.14 24.06 -5.79
C GLN A 271 -6.38 24.33 -7.27
N GLY A 272 -7.56 24.01 -7.74
CA GLY A 272 -7.94 24.12 -9.14
C GLY A 272 -7.44 22.99 -10.03
N THR A 273 -6.88 21.92 -9.43
CA THR A 273 -6.55 20.68 -10.14
C THR A 273 -7.26 19.47 -9.55
N ALA A 274 -7.46 18.43 -10.34
CA ALA A 274 -8.00 17.15 -9.91
C ALA A 274 -7.52 16.02 -10.83
N ILE A 275 -7.43 14.80 -10.30
CA ILE A 275 -7.31 13.60 -11.13
C ILE A 275 -8.72 13.17 -11.51
N PHE A 276 -8.97 13.00 -12.80
CA PHE A 276 -10.29 12.58 -13.30
C PHE A 276 -10.39 11.07 -13.29
N GLN A 277 -11.49 10.56 -12.74
CA GLN A 277 -11.77 9.13 -12.64
C GLN A 277 -13.15 8.84 -13.22
N ASP A 278 -13.22 7.99 -14.25
CA ASP A 278 -14.48 7.55 -14.85
C ASP A 278 -15.17 6.47 -14.00
N SER A 279 -16.48 6.34 -14.17
CA SER A 279 -17.27 5.35 -13.41
C SER A 279 -16.90 3.88 -13.71
N GLY A 280 -16.20 3.65 -14.81
CA GLY A 280 -15.74 2.32 -15.22
C GLY A 280 -14.32 1.99 -14.80
N ASP A 281 -13.59 2.97 -14.27
CA ASP A 281 -12.17 2.82 -13.95
C ASP A 281 -11.95 1.84 -12.80
N VAL A 282 -10.93 1.04 -12.95
CA VAL A 282 -10.48 0.06 -11.96
C VAL A 282 -9.12 0.48 -11.46
N LEU A 283 -8.97 0.54 -10.17
CA LEU A 283 -7.70 0.80 -9.53
C LEU A 283 -6.86 -0.48 -9.52
N LEU A 284 -5.55 -0.33 -9.56
CA LEU A 284 -4.60 -1.41 -9.32
C LEU A 284 -3.75 -1.04 -8.11
N LEU A 285 -3.85 -1.85 -7.08
CA LEU A 285 -3.03 -1.75 -5.88
C LEU A 285 -1.73 -2.49 -6.14
N ASN A 286 -0.61 -1.78 -6.00
CA ASN A 286 0.72 -2.37 -6.07
C ASN A 286 1.40 -2.12 -4.72
N LEU A 287 1.76 -3.20 -4.05
CA LEU A 287 2.25 -3.16 -2.69
C LEU A 287 3.54 -3.96 -2.58
N HIS A 288 4.56 -3.31 -2.06
CA HIS A 288 5.86 -3.91 -1.76
C HIS A 288 6.13 -3.85 -0.27
N ILE A 289 6.19 -5.02 0.35
CA ILE A 289 6.25 -5.14 1.81
C ILE A 289 7.35 -6.10 2.20
N PRO A 290 8.50 -5.64 2.71
CA PRO A 290 9.47 -6.47 3.40
C PRO A 290 9.14 -6.59 4.89
N ASN A 291 9.40 -7.74 5.47
CA ASN A 291 9.38 -7.94 6.91
C ASN A 291 10.81 -7.93 7.48
N TYR A 292 11.26 -6.81 7.98
CA TYR A 292 12.60 -6.67 8.56
C TYR A 292 12.74 -7.25 9.97
N SER A 293 11.66 -7.73 10.60
CA SER A 293 11.74 -8.41 11.89
C SER A 293 12.55 -9.69 11.78
N GLN A 294 13.26 -10.03 12.85
CA GLN A 294 14.04 -11.27 12.92
C GLN A 294 13.25 -12.42 13.54
N ASP A 295 12.13 -12.14 14.19
CA ASP A 295 11.41 -13.10 15.04
C ASP A 295 9.87 -12.96 14.98
N SER A 296 9.36 -11.90 14.38
CA SER A 296 7.93 -11.59 14.41
C SER A 296 7.29 -11.67 13.03
N ILE A 297 6.17 -12.36 12.93
CA ILE A 297 5.31 -12.37 11.74
C ILE A 297 4.55 -11.03 11.69
N ILE A 298 4.47 -10.39 10.53
CA ILE A 298 3.65 -9.20 10.35
C ILE A 298 2.32 -9.53 9.66
N ALA A 299 1.25 -8.86 10.10
CA ALA A 299 -0.02 -8.80 9.38
C ALA A 299 -0.09 -7.45 8.64
N ALA A 300 0.43 -7.43 7.41
CA ALA A 300 0.56 -6.21 6.64
C ALA A 300 -0.78 -5.76 6.05
N THR A 301 -1.19 -4.55 6.38
CA THR A 301 -2.43 -3.92 5.90
C THR A 301 -2.17 -2.50 5.43
N GLY A 302 -3.08 -1.98 4.63
CA GLY A 302 -3.08 -0.58 4.26
C GLY A 302 -4.41 -0.09 3.75
N TYR A 303 -4.53 1.23 3.72
CA TYR A 303 -5.73 1.93 3.34
C TYR A 303 -5.40 3.10 2.44
N TYR A 304 -6.28 3.34 1.44
CA TYR A 304 -6.30 4.59 0.72
C TYR A 304 -7.66 5.24 0.94
N ASN A 305 -7.68 6.44 1.49
CA ASN A 305 -8.84 7.32 1.42
C ASN A 305 -8.71 8.16 0.16
N ILE A 306 -9.67 8.02 -0.73
CA ILE A 306 -9.77 8.79 -1.97
C ILE A 306 -10.91 9.78 -1.78
N TYR A 307 -10.58 11.07 -1.74
CA TYR A 307 -11.55 12.14 -1.57
C TYR A 307 -11.93 12.70 -2.93
N THR A 308 -13.22 12.80 -3.18
CA THR A 308 -13.76 13.12 -4.48
C THR A 308 -14.75 14.28 -4.42
N GLN A 309 -15.03 14.83 -5.59
CA GLN A 309 -16.13 15.73 -5.84
C GLN A 309 -16.76 15.41 -7.19
N ASP A 310 -17.95 15.96 -7.47
CA ASP A 310 -18.58 15.80 -8.77
C ASP A 310 -17.75 16.48 -9.87
N ILE A 311 -17.75 15.89 -11.07
CA ILE A 311 -17.11 16.50 -12.25
C ILE A 311 -17.76 17.84 -12.61
N GLY A 312 -16.94 18.74 -13.21
CA GLY A 312 -17.41 20.05 -13.68
C GLY A 312 -17.12 21.19 -12.72
N SER A 313 -16.22 21.02 -11.77
CA SER A 313 -15.71 22.09 -10.90
C SER A 313 -14.92 23.17 -11.66
N GLY A 314 -14.47 22.87 -12.89
CA GLY A 314 -13.53 23.69 -13.65
C GLY A 314 -12.07 23.40 -13.32
N ALA A 315 -11.80 22.31 -12.58
CA ALA A 315 -10.43 21.89 -12.32
C ALA A 315 -9.68 21.48 -13.59
N VAL A 316 -8.40 21.80 -13.63
CA VAL A 316 -7.47 21.29 -14.64
C VAL A 316 -7.06 19.87 -14.28
N GLU A 317 -6.99 18.98 -15.26
CA GLU A 317 -6.59 17.60 -15.06
C GLU A 317 -5.15 17.50 -14.56
N MET A 318 -4.96 16.99 -13.36
CA MET A 318 -3.66 16.57 -12.85
C MET A 318 -3.36 15.18 -13.39
N LYS A 319 -2.42 15.11 -14.32
CA LYS A 319 -1.93 13.87 -14.91
C LYS A 319 -0.85 13.27 -14.04
N THR A 320 -0.82 11.97 -13.99
CA THR A 320 0.19 11.21 -13.27
C THR A 320 0.90 10.27 -14.23
N SER A 321 2.21 10.16 -14.12
CA SER A 321 2.97 9.28 -15.01
C SER A 321 4.31 8.90 -14.37
N LEU A 322 5.08 8.12 -15.11
CA LEU A 322 6.44 7.74 -14.74
C LEU A 322 7.36 7.74 -15.95
N ALA A 323 8.63 7.98 -15.72
CA ALA A 323 9.70 7.74 -16.67
C ALA A 323 10.60 6.62 -16.12
N ALA A 324 10.68 5.50 -16.83
CA ALA A 324 11.59 4.42 -16.52
C ALA A 324 12.79 4.43 -17.48
N TYR A 325 13.95 3.99 -17.01
CA TYR A 325 15.12 3.80 -17.88
C TYR A 325 14.80 2.78 -18.98
N GLY A 326 15.19 3.11 -20.21
CA GLY A 326 14.86 2.29 -21.38
C GLY A 326 13.45 2.54 -21.94
N GLY A 327 12.68 3.45 -21.38
CA GLY A 327 11.35 3.82 -21.86
C GLY A 327 10.35 2.68 -21.72
N THR A 328 9.94 2.06 -22.83
CA THR A 328 8.98 0.95 -22.84
C THR A 328 9.61 -0.40 -22.50
N ASP A 329 10.93 -0.48 -22.37
CA ASP A 329 11.66 -1.68 -21.97
C ASP A 329 12.55 -1.42 -20.75
N PRO A 330 12.00 -1.41 -19.53
CA PRO A 330 12.76 -1.18 -18.31
C PRO A 330 13.77 -2.31 -18.03
N PHE A 331 13.63 -3.47 -18.68
CA PHE A 331 14.55 -4.62 -18.55
C PHE A 331 15.94 -4.37 -19.16
N LEU A 332 16.16 -3.22 -19.81
CA LEU A 332 17.49 -2.79 -20.25
C LEU A 332 18.41 -2.38 -19.08
N LEU A 333 17.85 -2.13 -17.90
CA LEU A 333 18.65 -1.81 -16.71
C LEU A 333 19.46 -3.03 -16.26
N ASN A 334 20.78 -2.89 -16.25
CA ASN A 334 21.71 -3.90 -15.78
C ASN A 334 22.89 -3.23 -15.09
N ILE A 335 23.05 -3.45 -13.79
CA ILE A 335 24.11 -2.86 -12.98
C ILE A 335 25.26 -3.86 -12.85
N PRO A 336 26.44 -3.57 -13.45
CA PRO A 336 27.57 -4.50 -13.47
C PRO A 336 28.21 -4.68 -12.08
N PRO A 337 28.80 -5.87 -11.79
CA PRO A 337 29.40 -6.19 -10.50
C PRO A 337 30.84 -5.62 -10.38
N THR A 338 31.00 -4.31 -10.53
CA THR A 338 32.33 -3.68 -10.53
C THR A 338 32.80 -3.24 -9.14
N GLY A 339 31.89 -3.13 -8.17
CA GLY A 339 32.17 -2.53 -6.87
C GLY A 339 32.48 -1.03 -6.94
N GLN A 340 32.40 -0.41 -8.12
CA GLN A 340 32.61 1.03 -8.33
C GLN A 340 31.27 1.69 -8.67
N PRO A 341 31.13 3.00 -8.41
CA PRO A 341 29.95 3.76 -8.86
C PRO A 341 29.70 3.57 -10.35
N PHE A 342 28.46 3.30 -10.69
CA PHE A 342 27.97 3.10 -12.06
C PHE A 342 26.77 4.00 -12.28
N THR A 343 26.93 4.99 -13.17
CA THR A 343 25.93 6.03 -13.42
C THR A 343 25.29 5.82 -14.78
N LEU A 344 23.98 6.00 -14.84
CA LEU A 344 23.18 6.04 -16.07
C LEU A 344 22.34 7.30 -16.13
N GLN A 345 22.05 7.74 -17.34
CA GLN A 345 21.13 8.83 -17.63
C GLN A 345 19.92 8.35 -18.41
N ASN A 346 18.76 8.91 -18.09
CA ASN A 346 17.52 8.77 -18.85
C ASN A 346 17.08 10.13 -19.36
N HIS A 347 17.08 10.31 -20.68
CA HIS A 347 16.66 11.53 -21.34
C HIS A 347 15.17 11.44 -21.66
N PHE A 348 14.37 12.24 -20.99
CA PHE A 348 12.92 12.22 -21.09
C PHE A 348 12.40 13.46 -21.82
N THR A 349 11.79 13.25 -23.00
CA THR A 349 11.28 14.32 -23.87
C THR A 349 9.89 13.97 -24.42
N MET A 350 9.07 15.01 -24.64
CA MET A 350 7.75 14.93 -25.32
C MET A 350 7.63 16.10 -26.30
N PRO A 351 8.07 15.93 -27.55
CA PRO A 351 8.17 17.04 -28.50
C PRO A 351 6.85 17.75 -28.75
N GLY A 352 6.85 19.07 -28.67
CA GLY A 352 5.71 19.93 -28.95
C GLY A 352 4.78 20.15 -27.75
N GLU A 353 5.15 19.67 -26.57
CA GLU A 353 4.37 19.86 -25.34
C GLU A 353 5.10 20.74 -24.34
N THR A 354 4.33 21.48 -23.52
CA THR A 354 4.80 22.15 -22.31
C THR A 354 4.09 21.51 -21.14
N TRP A 355 4.87 21.06 -20.16
CA TRP A 355 4.33 20.46 -18.95
C TRP A 355 4.64 21.33 -17.73
N TYR A 356 3.72 21.33 -16.80
CA TYR A 356 3.80 22.02 -15.53
C TYR A 356 3.88 20.98 -14.41
N PHE A 357 5.09 20.66 -13.96
CA PHE A 357 5.32 19.65 -12.95
C PHE A 357 4.99 20.17 -11.55
N TRP A 358 4.24 19.39 -10.81
CA TRP A 358 3.95 19.65 -9.41
C TRP A 358 4.80 18.78 -8.48
N THR A 359 4.88 17.46 -8.72
CA THR A 359 5.74 16.55 -7.95
C THR A 359 6.65 15.78 -8.86
N LEU A 360 7.87 15.52 -8.37
CA LEU A 360 8.79 14.56 -8.95
C LEU A 360 9.37 13.74 -7.82
N GLN A 361 9.49 12.42 -8.03
CA GLN A 361 10.00 11.48 -7.05
C GLN A 361 10.91 10.46 -7.72
N ALA A 362 12.14 10.42 -7.27
CA ALA A 362 13.10 9.40 -7.64
C ALA A 362 12.74 8.05 -7.03
N HIS A 363 13.09 6.96 -7.70
CA HIS A 363 12.96 5.61 -7.16
C HIS A 363 14.08 4.71 -7.70
N SER A 364 14.80 4.11 -6.78
CA SER A 364 15.77 3.03 -6.98
C SER A 364 15.70 2.06 -5.82
N HIS A 365 16.47 0.97 -5.83
CA HIS A 365 16.56 0.02 -4.73
C HIS A 365 17.89 0.14 -3.96
N SER A 366 18.22 -0.87 -3.18
CA SER A 366 19.28 -0.87 -2.15
C SER A 366 20.70 -0.55 -2.61
N ARG A 367 20.96 -0.59 -3.91
CA ARG A 367 22.28 -0.31 -4.48
C ARG A 367 22.39 1.08 -5.07
N GLY A 368 21.25 1.82 -5.12
CA GLY A 368 21.22 3.23 -5.49
C GLY A 368 21.96 4.06 -4.45
N THR A 369 22.85 4.93 -4.91
CA THR A 369 23.68 5.79 -4.06
C THR A 369 23.47 7.26 -4.35
N ASP A 370 22.87 7.57 -5.50
CA ASP A 370 22.63 8.95 -5.93
C ASP A 370 21.52 9.02 -6.97
N TYR A 371 20.79 10.13 -7.01
CA TYR A 371 19.74 10.39 -7.99
C TYR A 371 19.51 11.87 -8.21
N ASP A 372 19.82 12.35 -9.41
CA ASP A 372 19.75 13.76 -9.79
C ASP A 372 18.75 14.02 -10.93
N MET A 373 18.21 15.22 -10.97
CA MET A 373 17.36 15.67 -12.08
C MET A 373 17.82 17.04 -12.59
N PHE A 374 17.94 17.12 -13.91
CA PHE A 374 18.42 18.32 -14.61
C PHE A 374 17.41 18.74 -15.69
N TYR A 375 17.31 20.05 -15.91
CA TYR A 375 16.78 20.54 -17.19
C TYR A 375 17.69 20.07 -18.31
N ARG A 376 17.12 19.68 -19.43
CA ARG A 376 17.91 19.29 -20.60
C ARG A 376 18.03 20.47 -21.56
N ASN A 377 19.26 20.81 -21.94
CA ASN A 377 19.53 21.82 -22.94
C ASN A 377 19.10 21.37 -24.34
N SER A 378 18.91 22.34 -25.27
CA SER A 378 18.50 22.03 -26.63
C SER A 378 19.53 21.21 -27.42
N ASP A 379 20.79 21.21 -27.01
CA ASP A 379 21.87 20.38 -27.58
C ASP A 379 21.93 18.98 -26.96
N GLY A 380 21.07 18.69 -26.00
CA GLY A 380 20.99 17.41 -25.32
C GLY A 380 21.86 17.25 -24.08
N THR A 381 22.61 18.29 -23.72
CA THR A 381 23.43 18.27 -22.50
C THR A 381 22.62 18.62 -21.24
N GLU A 382 23.22 18.38 -20.09
CA GLU A 382 22.67 18.78 -18.79
C GLU A 382 22.62 20.31 -18.68
N GLY A 383 21.49 20.82 -18.23
CA GLY A 383 21.30 22.20 -17.81
C GLY A 383 21.38 22.32 -16.28
N ASN A 384 20.58 23.22 -15.72
CA ASN A 384 20.54 23.42 -14.28
C ASN A 384 19.96 22.20 -13.58
N GLN A 385 20.64 21.73 -12.53
CA GLN A 385 20.11 20.75 -11.59
C GLN A 385 19.01 21.40 -10.75
N PHE A 386 17.89 20.71 -10.57
CA PHE A 386 16.77 21.19 -9.75
C PHE A 386 16.30 20.18 -8.70
N TYR A 387 16.85 18.97 -8.72
CA TYR A 387 16.57 17.93 -7.74
C TYR A 387 17.85 17.17 -7.39
N GLU A 388 18.05 16.97 -6.11
CA GLU A 388 19.12 16.17 -5.50
C GLU A 388 18.45 15.11 -4.63
N GLY A 389 18.45 13.88 -5.08
CA GLY A 389 17.83 12.74 -4.43
C GLY A 389 18.79 11.90 -3.61
N PHE A 390 19.84 12.53 -3.10
CA PHE A 390 20.88 11.89 -2.32
C PHE A 390 20.33 11.27 -1.02
N TYR A 391 20.67 10.02 -0.78
CA TYR A 391 20.40 9.35 0.49
C TYR A 391 21.35 9.89 1.55
N ASN A 392 20.86 10.77 2.39
CA ASN A 392 21.61 11.19 3.54
C ASN A 392 21.75 10.02 4.53
N ALA A 393 22.94 9.38 4.55
CA ALA A 393 23.22 8.27 5.45
C ALA A 393 22.99 8.64 6.92
N ASP A 394 23.21 9.90 7.30
CA ASP A 394 22.94 10.38 8.66
C ASP A 394 21.44 10.44 8.94
N TYR A 395 20.61 10.75 7.97
CA TYR A 395 19.15 10.72 8.12
C TYR A 395 18.64 9.29 8.27
N THR A 396 19.04 8.40 7.39
CA THR A 396 18.64 6.97 7.40
C THR A 396 19.22 6.24 8.60
N PHE A 397 20.45 6.50 9.00
CA PHE A 397 21.07 5.89 10.18
C PHE A 397 20.37 6.28 11.49
N ASN A 398 19.91 7.53 11.59
CA ASN A 398 19.17 8.01 12.76
C ASN A 398 17.77 7.41 12.92
N GLN A 399 17.23 6.78 11.88
CA GLN A 399 15.97 6.02 11.93
C GLN A 399 16.17 4.57 12.40
N GLY A 400 17.43 4.12 12.55
CA GLY A 400 17.77 2.78 13.01
C GLY A 400 17.75 1.69 11.94
N TYR A 401 17.48 2.04 10.68
CA TYR A 401 17.58 1.17 9.52
C TYR A 401 18.00 1.98 8.28
N TYR A 402 18.68 1.32 7.37
CA TYR A 402 19.09 1.91 6.10
C TYR A 402 17.89 2.02 5.17
N ASP A 403 17.43 3.23 4.93
CA ASP A 403 16.28 3.48 4.10
C ASP A 403 16.66 4.06 2.73
N TYR A 404 17.15 3.20 1.87
CA TYR A 404 17.45 3.52 0.46
C TYR A 404 16.20 3.72 -0.39
N SER A 405 15.04 3.42 0.16
CA SER A 405 13.78 3.39 -0.58
C SER A 405 12.99 4.70 -0.49
N HIS A 406 13.49 5.68 0.23
CA HIS A 406 12.77 6.92 0.49
C HIS A 406 13.56 8.17 0.08
N PRO A 407 13.90 8.34 -1.21
CA PRO A 407 14.44 9.61 -1.69
C PRO A 407 13.40 10.72 -1.49
N PRO A 408 13.84 11.97 -1.31
CA PRO A 408 12.93 13.09 -1.11
C PRO A 408 11.94 13.22 -2.26
N ILE A 409 10.69 13.51 -1.94
CA ILE A 409 9.70 13.92 -2.94
C ILE A 409 9.85 15.42 -3.12
N LEU A 410 10.20 15.86 -4.34
CA LEU A 410 10.12 17.26 -4.70
C LEU A 410 8.64 17.61 -4.92
N LYS A 411 8.08 18.34 -3.98
CA LYS A 411 6.75 18.94 -4.09
C LYS A 411 6.92 20.44 -4.21
N ASN A 412 6.50 21.00 -5.32
CA ASN A 412 6.68 22.40 -5.59
C ASN A 412 5.49 23.22 -5.05
N ASP A 413 5.78 24.36 -4.44
CA ASP A 413 4.75 25.34 -4.06
C ASP A 413 4.13 25.98 -5.31
N GLU A 414 4.93 26.14 -6.39
CA GLU A 414 4.52 26.59 -7.71
C GLU A 414 4.87 25.54 -8.75
N PHE A 415 4.10 25.44 -9.81
CA PHE A 415 4.39 24.53 -10.91
C PHE A 415 5.71 24.85 -11.59
N ILE A 416 6.52 23.84 -11.87
CA ILE A 416 7.73 23.96 -12.69
C ILE A 416 7.34 23.81 -14.16
N GLU A 417 7.44 24.90 -14.93
CA GLU A 417 7.22 24.88 -16.37
C GLU A 417 8.43 24.28 -17.10
N VAL A 418 8.18 23.29 -17.95
CA VAL A 418 9.20 22.63 -18.78
C VAL A 418 8.71 22.54 -20.22
N ASP A 419 9.50 23.10 -21.14
CA ASP A 419 9.37 22.80 -22.57
C ASP A 419 9.86 21.36 -22.80
N MET A 420 8.93 20.44 -22.95
CA MET A 420 9.20 19.01 -23.10
C MET A 420 9.85 18.67 -24.45
N SER A 421 9.94 19.62 -25.40
CA SER A 421 10.79 19.44 -26.59
C SER A 421 12.27 19.36 -26.22
N ASN A 422 12.71 20.12 -25.23
CA ASN A 422 14.01 19.97 -24.61
C ASN A 422 13.97 18.84 -23.55
N GLY A 423 12.98 18.84 -22.65
CA GLY A 423 12.72 17.81 -21.65
C GLY A 423 13.63 17.87 -20.43
N LEU A 424 13.78 16.72 -19.80
CA LEU A 424 14.54 16.52 -18.57
C LEU A 424 15.59 15.41 -18.75
N ILE A 425 16.63 15.47 -17.92
CA ILE A 425 17.58 14.37 -17.73
C ILE A 425 17.42 13.89 -16.29
N PHE A 426 17.18 12.60 -16.13
CA PHE A 426 17.26 11.90 -14.85
C PHE A 426 18.56 11.12 -14.82
N GLU A 427 19.33 11.26 -13.76
CA GLU A 427 20.59 10.55 -13.57
C GLU A 427 20.54 9.75 -12.29
N ALA A 428 20.96 8.49 -12.32
CA ALA A 428 21.05 7.66 -11.14
C ALA A 428 22.37 6.91 -11.11
N THR A 429 22.91 6.74 -9.88
CA THR A 429 24.18 6.07 -9.62
C THR A 429 23.95 4.91 -8.65
N TRP A 430 24.55 3.78 -8.96
CA TRP A 430 24.52 2.57 -8.14
C TRP A 430 25.93 2.10 -7.78
N GLN A 431 26.02 1.32 -6.70
CA GLN A 431 27.23 0.58 -6.38
C GLN A 431 26.89 -0.90 -6.14
N ASN A 432 27.29 -1.76 -7.10
CA ASN A 432 27.05 -3.18 -7.02
C ASN A 432 28.32 -3.90 -6.52
N ASN A 433 28.30 -4.31 -5.26
CA ASN A 433 29.38 -5.04 -4.58
C ASN A 433 29.16 -6.56 -4.60
N THR A 434 28.16 -7.07 -5.32
CA THR A 434 27.90 -8.50 -5.47
C THR A 434 28.80 -9.13 -6.55
N ALA A 435 28.72 -10.43 -6.74
CA ALA A 435 29.47 -11.14 -7.80
C ALA A 435 28.73 -11.12 -9.15
N ASP A 436 27.43 -10.80 -9.15
CA ASP A 436 26.55 -10.93 -10.32
C ASP A 436 26.07 -9.56 -10.80
N THR A 437 25.75 -9.46 -12.10
CA THR A 437 25.02 -8.31 -12.65
C THR A 437 23.62 -8.26 -12.07
N ILE A 438 23.20 -7.08 -11.59
CA ILE A 438 21.87 -6.86 -11.05
C ILE A 438 20.96 -6.34 -12.15
N PRO A 439 19.94 -7.09 -12.55
CA PRO A 439 18.98 -6.65 -13.56
C PRO A 439 17.89 -5.77 -12.97
N PHE A 440 17.03 -5.23 -13.84
CA PHE A 440 15.75 -4.66 -13.42
C PHE A 440 14.93 -5.68 -12.62
N GLY A 441 14.26 -5.22 -11.59
CA GLY A 441 13.35 -6.04 -10.78
C GLY A 441 12.58 -5.22 -9.76
N PHE A 442 11.37 -5.68 -9.41
CA PHE A 442 10.48 -5.01 -8.46
C PHE A 442 10.82 -5.31 -7.00
N THR A 443 11.58 -6.36 -6.72
CA THR A 443 12.04 -6.68 -5.37
C THR A 443 13.44 -6.13 -5.13
N THR A 444 13.87 -6.08 -3.87
CA THR A 444 15.21 -5.62 -3.45
C THR A 444 16.37 -6.42 -4.05
N GLN A 445 16.09 -7.58 -4.65
CA GLN A 445 17.10 -8.38 -5.38
C GLN A 445 17.47 -7.77 -6.73
N GLY A 446 16.52 -7.09 -7.38
CA GLY A 446 16.73 -6.32 -8.60
C GLY A 446 16.99 -4.84 -8.30
N GLU A 447 17.09 -4.02 -9.33
CA GLU A 447 17.22 -2.58 -9.26
C GLU A 447 16.19 -1.87 -10.14
N MET A 448 15.89 -0.61 -9.81
CA MET A 448 15.03 0.26 -10.58
C MET A 448 15.71 1.59 -10.90
N PHE A 449 15.32 2.17 -12.01
CA PHE A 449 15.63 3.53 -12.39
C PHE A 449 14.34 4.18 -12.90
N VAL A 450 13.56 4.76 -11.98
CA VAL A 450 12.23 5.29 -12.24
C VAL A 450 12.09 6.68 -11.62
N THR A 451 11.47 7.59 -12.33
CA THR A 451 10.95 8.85 -11.78
C THR A 451 9.43 8.82 -11.88
N TYR A 452 8.74 8.99 -10.76
CA TYR A 452 7.29 9.24 -10.72
C TYR A 452 7.05 10.74 -10.71
N PHE A 453 6.00 11.20 -11.38
CA PHE A 453 5.69 12.63 -11.41
C PHE A 453 4.20 12.90 -11.63
N GLN A 454 3.79 14.07 -11.16
CA GLN A 454 2.46 14.63 -11.39
C GLN A 454 2.61 15.98 -12.07
N TYR A 455 1.81 16.20 -13.11
CA TYR A 455 1.92 17.38 -13.96
C TYR A 455 0.57 17.74 -14.56
N THR A 456 0.46 18.99 -15.02
CA THR A 456 -0.65 19.45 -15.86
C THR A 456 -0.12 19.92 -17.20
N THR A 457 -0.98 19.98 -18.21
CA THR A 457 -0.65 20.57 -19.53
C THR A 457 -1.16 22.00 -19.67
N GLU A 458 -1.89 22.48 -18.68
CA GLU A 458 -2.42 23.84 -18.57
C GLU A 458 -2.31 24.28 -17.11
N LEU A 459 -2.11 25.58 -16.88
CA LEU A 459 -2.16 26.11 -15.52
C LEU A 459 -3.62 26.33 -15.08
N PRO A 460 -3.98 26.03 -13.84
CA PRO A 460 -5.29 26.36 -13.31
C PRO A 460 -5.53 27.87 -13.37
N THR A 461 -6.68 28.29 -13.94
CA THR A 461 -6.97 29.69 -14.23
C THR A 461 -7.43 30.52 -13.02
N SER A 462 -7.63 29.89 -11.87
CA SER A 462 -7.95 30.57 -10.61
C SER A 462 -7.35 29.80 -9.44
N VAL A 463 -6.18 30.22 -8.98
CA VAL A 463 -5.69 29.88 -7.65
C VAL A 463 -6.16 30.98 -6.72
N GLU A 464 -7.35 30.87 -6.13
CA GLU A 464 -7.53 31.41 -4.80
C GLU A 464 -6.67 30.53 -3.89
N GLU A 465 -5.52 31.05 -3.49
CA GLU A 465 -4.67 30.39 -2.50
C GLU A 465 -5.53 30.12 -1.27
N LYS A 466 -5.84 28.84 -1.03
CA LYS A 466 -6.54 28.46 0.21
C LYS A 466 -5.57 28.77 1.33
N GLU A 467 -5.68 29.98 1.86
CA GLU A 467 -4.80 30.43 2.93
C GLU A 467 -4.88 29.45 4.09
N LYS A 468 -3.79 28.79 4.36
CA LYS A 468 -3.71 27.80 5.46
C LYS A 468 -4.08 28.47 6.78
N PRO A 469 -4.93 27.82 7.60
CA PRO A 469 -5.33 28.36 8.90
C PRO A 469 -4.14 28.56 9.85
N VAL A 470 -3.06 27.79 9.63
CA VAL A 470 -1.79 27.88 10.36
C VAL A 470 -0.62 28.00 9.39
N SER A 471 0.30 28.91 9.67
CA SER A 471 1.52 29.14 8.88
C SER A 471 2.72 29.35 9.79
N ASN A 472 3.93 29.42 9.20
CA ASN A 472 5.20 29.68 9.90
C ASN A 472 5.41 28.80 11.13
N VAL A 473 5.18 27.49 10.97
CA VAL A 473 5.42 26.51 12.03
C VAL A 473 6.92 26.21 12.08
N ASP A 474 7.61 26.73 13.09
CA ASP A 474 9.04 26.57 13.28
C ASP A 474 9.40 26.04 14.67
N VAL A 475 10.48 25.26 14.74
CA VAL A 475 10.97 24.65 15.97
C VAL A 475 12.45 24.98 16.16
N TYR A 476 12.78 25.62 17.26
CA TYR A 476 14.17 26.02 17.57
C TYR A 476 14.45 26.16 19.09
N PRO A 477 15.71 25.90 19.53
CA PRO A 477 16.74 25.17 18.81
C PRO A 477 16.33 23.73 18.60
N ASN A 478 16.77 23.13 17.51
CA ASN A 478 16.56 21.71 17.21
C ASN A 478 17.82 21.15 16.53
N PRO A 479 18.56 20.24 17.16
CA PRO A 479 18.34 19.59 18.47
C PRO A 479 18.41 20.53 19.69
N SER A 480 17.79 20.10 20.81
CA SER A 480 17.81 20.84 22.08
C SER A 480 18.09 19.95 23.28
N ARG A 481 18.78 20.51 24.30
CA ARG A 481 18.97 19.84 25.59
C ARG A 481 17.87 20.14 26.61
N ASP A 482 17.38 21.39 26.63
CA ASP A 482 16.47 21.84 27.70
C ASP A 482 15.12 22.34 27.19
N ASN A 483 15.17 23.29 26.27
CA ASN A 483 13.97 24.02 25.86
C ASN A 483 13.86 24.04 24.33
N ILE A 484 12.70 23.67 23.85
CA ILE A 484 12.33 23.73 22.44
C ILE A 484 11.24 24.80 22.32
N ASN A 485 11.46 25.79 21.47
CA ASN A 485 10.43 26.77 21.14
C ASN A 485 9.72 26.29 19.88
N LEU A 486 8.39 26.21 19.94
CA LEU A 486 7.52 26.02 18.80
C LEU A 486 6.82 27.35 18.51
N SER A 487 7.07 27.93 17.35
CA SER A 487 6.31 29.09 16.88
C SER A 487 5.37 28.70 15.74
N TYR A 488 4.19 29.31 15.72
CA TYR A 488 3.24 29.20 14.60
C TYR A 488 2.37 30.46 14.54
N THR A 489 1.76 30.69 13.38
CA THR A 489 0.88 31.84 13.17
C THR A 489 -0.51 31.36 12.79
N LEU A 490 -1.53 31.77 13.54
CA LEU A 490 -2.94 31.54 13.20
C LEU A 490 -3.46 32.72 12.37
N LYS A 491 -4.11 32.42 11.25
CA LYS A 491 -4.76 33.42 10.41
C LYS A 491 -5.97 34.04 11.11
N ASN A 492 -6.80 33.20 11.72
CA ASN A 492 -8.01 33.56 12.42
C ASN A 492 -7.99 33.02 13.86
N THR A 493 -8.88 33.52 14.70
CA THR A 493 -9.14 32.87 15.99
C THR A 493 -9.74 31.51 15.74
N ALA A 494 -9.04 30.44 16.17
CA ALA A 494 -9.39 29.06 15.89
C ALA A 494 -9.05 28.13 17.05
N HIS A 495 -9.63 26.95 17.07
CA HIS A 495 -9.27 25.89 18.00
C HIS A 495 -7.96 25.24 17.53
N ALA A 496 -6.89 25.42 18.28
CA ALA A 496 -5.59 24.84 18.02
C ALA A 496 -5.31 23.66 18.95
N VAL A 497 -4.84 22.56 18.37
CA VAL A 497 -4.35 21.39 19.10
C VAL A 497 -2.88 21.19 18.76
N VAL A 498 -2.02 21.25 19.79
CA VAL A 498 -0.58 20.96 19.64
C VAL A 498 -0.27 19.71 20.43
N GLU A 499 0.20 18.69 19.74
CA GLU A 499 0.48 17.38 20.32
C GLU A 499 1.89 16.90 19.97
N LEU A 500 2.44 16.10 20.89
CA LEU A 500 3.75 15.48 20.75
C LEU A 500 3.58 13.97 20.60
N PHE A 501 4.28 13.41 19.62
CA PHE A 501 4.26 11.98 19.32
C PHE A 501 5.70 11.43 19.35
N ASN A 502 5.86 10.20 19.75
CA ASN A 502 7.11 9.46 19.55
C ASN A 502 7.20 8.93 18.11
N LEU A 503 8.32 8.31 17.76
CA LEU A 503 8.54 7.76 16.41
C LEU A 503 7.63 6.58 16.05
N THR A 504 7.00 5.94 17.04
CA THR A 504 6.00 4.88 16.79
C THR A 504 4.60 5.44 16.56
N GLY A 505 4.44 6.78 16.46
CA GLY A 505 3.15 7.42 16.29
C GLY A 505 2.30 7.47 17.57
N SER A 506 2.82 6.98 18.70
CA SER A 506 2.09 7.05 19.97
C SER A 506 2.15 8.47 20.52
N LYS A 507 0.99 9.01 20.88
CA LYS A 507 0.89 10.32 21.52
C LYS A 507 1.58 10.32 22.88
N VAL A 508 2.58 11.19 23.03
CA VAL A 508 3.30 11.40 24.27
C VAL A 508 2.56 12.41 25.13
N LYS A 509 2.16 13.53 24.53
CA LYS A 509 1.48 14.61 25.27
C LYS A 509 0.69 15.54 24.37
N THR A 510 -0.35 16.15 24.93
CA THR A 510 -1.03 17.32 24.36
C THR A 510 -0.51 18.58 25.07
N ILE A 511 0.11 19.48 24.30
CA ILE A 511 0.71 20.73 24.80
C ILE A 511 -0.33 21.85 24.82
N VAL A 512 -1.15 21.94 23.77
CA VAL A 512 -2.25 22.90 23.62
C VAL A 512 -3.49 22.18 23.14
N ASN A 513 -4.64 22.53 23.71
CA ASN A 513 -5.95 22.11 23.20
C ASN A 513 -6.96 23.19 23.62
N SER A 514 -6.98 24.28 22.87
CA SER A 514 -7.82 25.44 23.20
C SER A 514 -8.03 26.37 22.00
N VAL A 515 -9.06 27.22 22.11
CA VAL A 515 -9.25 28.34 21.18
C VAL A 515 -8.15 29.37 21.43
N GLN A 516 -7.47 29.75 20.37
CA GLN A 516 -6.39 30.75 20.36
C GLN A 516 -6.74 31.88 19.39
N SER A 517 -6.31 33.11 19.72
CA SER A 517 -6.54 34.28 18.88
C SER A 517 -5.72 34.24 17.60
N ALA A 518 -6.16 34.95 16.57
CA ALA A 518 -5.34 35.20 15.39
C ALA A 518 -3.99 35.84 15.77
N GLY A 519 -2.94 35.52 15.01
CA GLY A 519 -1.59 36.04 15.19
C GLY A 519 -0.55 34.99 15.55
N LYS A 520 0.66 35.46 15.85
CA LYS A 520 1.80 34.61 16.17
C LYS A 520 1.72 34.06 17.60
N HIS A 521 1.91 32.75 17.73
CA HIS A 521 2.03 32.02 18.99
C HIS A 521 3.44 31.50 19.17
N LEU A 522 3.89 31.48 20.42
CA LEU A 522 5.19 30.93 20.81
C LEU A 522 4.97 30.05 22.04
N LEU A 523 5.21 28.78 21.87
CA LEU A 523 5.15 27.79 22.95
C LEU A 523 6.56 27.35 23.32
N LYS A 524 6.78 27.15 24.61
CA LYS A 524 8.04 26.64 25.13
C LYS A 524 7.82 25.23 25.68
N ILE A 525 8.38 24.25 25.01
CA ILE A 525 8.38 22.84 25.40
C ILE A 525 9.66 22.61 26.19
N LYS A 526 9.55 22.32 27.48
CA LYS A 526 10.71 22.06 28.34
C LYS A 526 10.88 20.55 28.51
N SER A 527 11.96 19.98 27.99
CA SER A 527 12.18 18.54 27.97
C SER A 527 12.06 17.90 29.37
N ALA A 528 12.55 18.57 30.41
CA ALA A 528 12.47 18.06 31.79
C ALA A 528 11.05 18.14 32.38
N GLU A 529 10.25 19.21 32.08
CA GLU A 529 8.88 19.35 32.57
C GLU A 529 7.91 18.43 31.81
N GLU A 530 8.25 18.10 30.55
CA GLU A 530 7.47 17.21 29.71
C GLU A 530 7.93 15.75 29.81
N GLU A 531 8.91 15.43 30.65
CA GLU A 531 9.48 14.09 30.87
C GLU A 531 9.96 13.42 29.57
N LEU A 532 10.51 14.23 28.65
CA LEU A 532 11.00 13.71 27.36
C LEU A 532 12.35 13.03 27.56
N ALA A 533 12.42 11.75 27.29
CA ALA A 533 13.69 11.04 27.19
C ALA A 533 14.53 11.56 25.99
N PRO A 534 15.86 11.35 25.99
CA PRO A 534 16.66 11.59 24.80
C PRO A 534 16.08 10.83 23.61
N GLY A 535 15.84 11.53 22.51
CA GLY A 535 15.24 10.90 21.34
C GLY A 535 14.62 11.88 20.37
N THR A 536 14.04 11.32 19.31
CA THR A 536 13.31 12.07 18.28
C THR A 536 11.82 11.97 18.55
N TYR A 537 11.14 13.10 18.35
CA TYR A 537 9.69 13.25 18.48
C TYR A 537 9.13 14.02 17.28
N MET A 538 7.84 13.91 17.07
CA MET A 538 7.10 14.73 16.13
C MET A 538 6.14 15.64 16.90
N VAL A 539 6.21 16.95 16.66
CA VAL A 539 5.20 17.90 17.15
C VAL A 539 4.21 18.19 16.03
N SER A 540 2.94 18.02 16.31
CA SER A 540 1.83 18.27 15.39
C SER A 540 1.07 19.52 15.85
N VAL A 541 0.77 20.43 14.93
CA VAL A 541 -0.12 21.58 15.12
C VAL A 541 -1.34 21.37 14.23
N THR A 542 -2.49 21.15 14.83
CA THR A 542 -3.78 20.94 14.14
C THR A 542 -4.67 22.15 14.34
N VAL A 543 -5.17 22.73 13.26
CA VAL A 543 -6.10 23.86 13.24
C VAL A 543 -7.13 23.63 12.14
N ASP A 544 -8.42 23.69 12.48
CA ASP A 544 -9.53 23.49 11.54
C ASP A 544 -9.42 22.21 10.69
N GLY A 545 -8.86 21.13 11.29
CA GLY A 545 -8.64 19.84 10.61
C GLY A 545 -7.34 19.76 9.80
N GLU A 546 -6.64 20.86 9.57
CA GLU A 546 -5.33 20.85 8.95
C GLU A 546 -4.22 20.57 9.96
N VAL A 547 -3.31 19.67 9.60
CA VAL A 547 -2.21 19.20 10.45
C VAL A 547 -0.89 19.61 9.84
N THR A 548 -0.09 20.35 10.60
CA THR A 548 1.31 20.63 10.26
C THR A 548 2.22 19.96 11.28
N THR A 549 3.17 19.17 10.80
CA THR A 549 4.07 18.41 11.68
C THR A 549 5.52 18.85 11.52
N LYS A 550 6.25 18.93 12.62
CA LYS A 550 7.71 19.19 12.66
C LYS A 550 8.40 18.17 13.54
N LYS A 551 9.58 17.75 13.09
CA LYS A 551 10.47 16.89 13.88
C LYS A 551 11.16 17.70 14.95
N ILE A 552 11.29 17.15 16.16
CA ILE A 552 12.11 17.68 17.25
C ILE A 552 13.05 16.60 17.78
N VAL A 553 14.24 17.02 18.19
CA VAL A 553 15.24 16.14 18.78
C VAL A 553 15.56 16.63 20.19
N SER A 554 15.24 15.82 21.20
CA SER A 554 15.61 16.03 22.59
C SER A 554 16.93 15.30 22.87
N LEU A 555 17.89 16.02 23.45
CA LEU A 555 19.19 15.48 23.83
C LEU A 555 19.30 15.17 25.34
N ASN A 556 18.23 15.40 26.10
CA ASN A 556 18.16 15.08 27.54
C ASN A 556 17.29 13.85 27.76
#